data_cd7674e4681f4e8ec99071c50d9f34c7
#
_entry.id   cd7674e4681f4e8ec99071c50d9f34c7
#
_cell.length_a   1.000
_cell.length_b   1.000
_cell.length_c   1.000
_cell.angle_alpha   90.00
_cell.angle_beta   90.00
_cell.angle_gamma   90.00
#
_symmetry.space_group_name_H-M   'P 1'
#
loop_
_entity.id
_entity.type
_entity.pdbx_description
1 polymer ?
#
loop_
_entity_poly.entity_id
_entity_poly.type
_entity_poly.pdbx_seq_one_letter_code
_entity_poly.pdbx_strand_id
1 'polypeptide(L)'
;SDLGYGFYPTHPGEVVKDELEERGISQRKFADSLGMGYSVLNEILNARRPITTTTALMFEAALDIPADSLLKMQMKYNMHTAMEDNSLHEKLKNIRRIAAVF
;
A
#
# COMPACT_ATOMS: atom_id res chain seq x y z
N SER A 1 16.61 -6.70 0.63
CA SER A 1 16.64 -7.18 0.73
C SER A 1 16.86 -7.62 1.30
N ASP A 2 16.70 -7.61 1.35
CA ASP A 2 16.78 -8.17 1.64
C ASP A 2 17.18 -8.83 2.15
N LEU A 3 16.55 -8.57 2.65
CA LEU A 3 17.10 -9.43 2.81
C LEU A 3 18.03 -9.71 2.31
N GLY A 4 18.44 -9.16 2.79
CA GLY A 4 19.42 -9.12 1.80
C GLY A 4 18.91 -9.66 0.63
N TYR A 5 18.02 -9.55 0.42
CA TYR A 5 17.64 -10.16 -0.69
C TYR A 5 16.97 -9.25 -1.55
N GLY A 6 17.18 -8.28 -2.06
CA GLY A 6 16.54 -7.51 -3.05
C GLY A 6 15.01 -7.65 -3.10
N PHE A 7 14.47 -8.23 -2.06
CA PHE A 7 13.03 -8.42 -2.01
C PHE A 7 12.32 -7.10 -1.70
N TYR A 8 11.29 -6.78 -2.45
CA TYR A 8 10.51 -5.58 -2.25
C TYR A 8 9.06 -5.97 -1.98
N PRO A 9 8.45 -5.51 -0.88
CA PRO A 9 7.06 -5.85 -0.60
C PRO A 9 6.13 -5.36 -1.68
N THR A 10 5.15 -6.17 -2.01
CA THR A 10 4.14 -5.80 -3.01
C THR A 10 3.17 -4.78 -2.44
N HIS A 11 2.91 -3.73 -3.19
CA HIS A 11 1.88 -2.76 -2.83
C HIS A 11 0.51 -3.43 -3.02
N PRO A 12 -0.42 -3.27 -2.06
CA PRO A 12 -1.72 -3.94 -2.15
C PRO A 12 -2.53 -3.52 -3.38
N GLY A 13 -2.30 -2.32 -3.92
CA GLY A 13 -2.93 -1.88 -5.15
C GLY A 13 -2.64 -2.78 -6.33
N GLU A 14 -1.45 -3.39 -6.36
CA GLU A 14 -1.07 -4.30 -7.44
C GLU A 14 -1.89 -5.58 -7.38
N VAL A 15 -2.20 -6.06 -6.19
CA VAL A 15 -3.04 -7.26 -6.02
C VAL A 15 -4.43 -6.98 -6.56
N VAL A 16 -5.00 -5.82 -6.23
CA VAL A 16 -6.33 -5.43 -6.70
C VAL A 16 -6.32 -5.25 -8.21
N LYS A 17 -5.26 -4.63 -8.75
CA LYS A 17 -5.12 -4.43 -10.18
C LYS A 17 -5.13 -5.77 -10.92
N ASP A 18 -4.35 -6.73 -10.43
CA ASP A 18 -4.26 -8.06 -11.03
C ASP A 18 -5.62 -8.77 -10.98
N GLU A 19 -6.34 -8.61 -9.87
CA GLU A 19 -7.65 -9.21 -9.70
C GLU A 19 -8.65 -8.65 -10.71
N LEU A 20 -8.63 -7.34 -10.93
CA LEU A 20 -9.49 -6.70 -11.91
C LEU A 20 -9.20 -7.20 -13.33
N GLU A 21 -7.91 -7.32 -13.65
CA GLU A 21 -7.50 -7.81 -14.96
C GLU A 21 -7.96 -9.25 -15.17
N GLU A 22 -7.79 -10.08 -14.16
CA GLU A 22 -8.18 -11.47 -14.24
C GLU A 22 -9.70 -11.63 -14.39
N ARG A 23 -10.47 -10.78 -13.75
CA ARG A 23 -11.92 -10.81 -13.84
C ARG A 23 -12.46 -10.06 -15.07
N GLY A 24 -11.60 -9.39 -15.82
CA GLY A 24 -12.03 -8.61 -16.98
C GLY A 24 -12.81 -7.36 -16.60
N ILE A 25 -12.56 -6.79 -15.44
CA ILE A 25 -13.26 -5.59 -14.97
C ILE A 25 -12.39 -4.36 -15.27
N SER A 26 -12.96 -3.38 -15.98
CA SER A 26 -12.23 -2.15 -16.28
C SER A 26 -12.10 -1.30 -15.01
N GLN A 27 -11.00 -0.55 -14.93
CA GLN A 27 -10.78 0.33 -13.78
C GLN A 27 -11.87 1.41 -13.69
N ARG A 28 -12.33 1.94 -14.82
CA ARG A 28 -13.40 2.94 -14.82
C ARG A 28 -14.67 2.39 -14.24
N LYS A 29 -15.07 1.21 -14.69
CA LYS A 29 -16.28 0.58 -14.21
C LYS A 29 -16.20 0.26 -12.73
N PHE A 30 -15.04 -0.21 -12.30
CA PHE A 30 -14.81 -0.52 -10.89
C PHE A 30 -14.90 0.75 -10.03
N ALA A 31 -14.23 1.82 -10.46
CA ALA A 31 -14.29 3.11 -9.77
C ALA A 31 -15.72 3.59 -9.62
N ASP A 32 -16.50 3.53 -10.71
CA ASP A 32 -17.90 3.93 -10.69
C ASP A 32 -18.69 3.09 -9.69
N SER A 33 -18.45 1.79 -9.65
CA SER A 33 -19.15 0.89 -8.74
C SER A 33 -18.86 1.21 -7.28
N LEU A 34 -17.68 1.73 -7.00
CA LEU A 34 -17.28 2.09 -5.62
C LEU A 34 -17.62 3.53 -5.26
N GLY A 35 -18.10 4.32 -6.21
CA GLY A 35 -18.29 5.74 -5.99
C GLY A 35 -16.97 6.47 -5.81
N MET A 36 -15.90 5.96 -6.42
CA MET A 36 -14.54 6.49 -6.29
C MET A 36 -14.12 7.14 -7.61
N GLY A 37 -13.39 8.25 -7.53
CA GLY A 37 -12.86 8.86 -8.75
C GLY A 37 -11.87 7.94 -9.45
N TYR A 38 -11.93 7.90 -10.77
CA TYR A 38 -11.04 7.05 -11.56
C TYR A 38 -9.57 7.35 -11.27
N SER A 39 -9.21 8.65 -11.17
CA SER A 39 -7.82 9.04 -10.91
C SER A 39 -7.31 8.51 -9.56
N VAL A 40 -8.16 8.54 -8.54
CA VAL A 40 -7.81 8.04 -7.21
C VAL A 40 -7.57 6.54 -7.28
N LEU A 41 -8.49 5.81 -7.90
CA LEU A 41 -8.33 4.37 -8.06
C LEU A 41 -7.06 4.04 -8.83
N ASN A 42 -6.83 4.72 -9.95
CA ASN A 42 -5.66 4.49 -10.80
C ASN A 42 -4.36 4.69 -10.02
N GLU A 43 -4.31 5.73 -9.17
CA GLU A 43 -3.13 5.98 -8.35
C GLU A 43 -2.89 4.87 -7.34
N ILE A 44 -3.96 4.37 -6.73
CA ILE A 44 -3.85 3.24 -5.78
C ILE A 44 -3.33 2.00 -6.51
N LEU A 45 -3.91 1.68 -7.66
CA LEU A 45 -3.54 0.48 -8.42
C LEU A 45 -2.13 0.53 -8.97
N ASN A 46 -1.57 1.72 -9.10
CA ASN A 46 -0.20 1.90 -9.59
C ASN A 46 0.77 2.27 -8.47
N ALA A 47 0.41 1.98 -7.22
CA ALA A 47 1.26 2.16 -6.05
C ALA A 47 1.67 3.61 -5.80
N ARG A 48 0.90 4.57 -6.29
CA ARG A 48 1.18 6.00 -6.08
C ARG A 48 0.39 6.58 -4.94
N ARG A 49 -0.50 5.82 -4.36
CA ARG A 49 -1.35 6.24 -3.25
C ARG A 49 -1.59 5.04 -2.34
N PRO A 50 -1.51 5.22 -1.03
CA PRO A 50 -1.75 4.10 -0.11
C PRO A 50 -3.22 3.72 -0.06
N ILE A 51 -3.48 2.48 0.35
CA ILE A 51 -4.82 2.03 0.67
C ILE A 51 -5.10 2.42 2.11
N THR A 52 -6.26 3.07 2.32
CA THR A 52 -6.76 3.39 3.66
C THR A 52 -7.67 2.27 4.14
N THR A 53 -8.02 2.31 5.42
CA THR A 53 -8.95 1.34 5.99
C THR A 53 -10.27 1.32 5.23
N THR A 54 -10.81 2.51 4.95
CA THR A 54 -12.08 2.62 4.21
C THR A 54 -11.96 1.99 2.82
N THR A 55 -10.89 2.30 2.10
CA THR A 55 -10.69 1.75 0.75
C THR A 55 -10.51 0.24 0.79
N ALA A 56 -9.78 -0.27 1.77
CA ALA A 56 -9.59 -1.72 1.93
C ALA A 56 -10.92 -2.43 2.14
N LEU A 57 -11.81 -1.86 2.95
CA LEU A 57 -13.13 -2.42 3.18
C LEU A 57 -14.00 -2.37 1.93
N MET A 58 -13.86 -1.32 1.13
CA MET A 58 -14.57 -1.22 -0.14
C MET A 58 -14.10 -2.30 -1.12
N PHE A 59 -12.80 -2.54 -1.18
CA PHE A 59 -12.25 -3.59 -2.03
C PHE A 59 -12.68 -4.97 -1.55
N GLU A 60 -12.72 -5.18 -0.23
CA GLU A 60 -13.20 -6.44 0.32
C GLU A 60 -14.65 -6.68 -0.08
N ALA A 61 -15.50 -5.66 0.06
CA ALA A 61 -16.91 -5.79 -0.29
C ALA A 61 -17.10 -6.12 -1.76
N ALA A 62 -16.26 -5.53 -2.62
CA ALA A 62 -16.43 -5.69 -4.07
C ALA A 62 -15.77 -6.96 -4.61
N LEU A 63 -14.63 -7.38 -4.06
CA LEU A 63 -13.79 -8.43 -4.64
C LEU A 63 -13.58 -9.63 -3.71
N ASP A 64 -14.08 -9.55 -2.49
CA ASP A 64 -13.93 -10.60 -1.49
C ASP A 64 -12.46 -10.87 -1.14
N ILE A 65 -11.64 -9.83 -1.17
CA ILE A 65 -10.26 -9.88 -0.70
C ILE A 65 -10.24 -9.32 0.71
N PRO A 66 -9.73 -10.07 1.70
CA PRO A 66 -9.77 -9.61 3.10
C PRO A 66 -9.09 -8.24 3.29
N ALA A 67 -9.82 -7.31 3.89
CA ALA A 67 -9.31 -5.96 4.09
C ALA A 67 -8.06 -5.94 4.96
N ASP A 68 -8.02 -6.77 6.01
CA ASP A 68 -6.87 -6.83 6.90
C ASP A 68 -5.61 -7.28 6.16
N SER A 69 -5.74 -8.20 5.20
CA SER A 69 -4.62 -8.65 4.39
C SER A 69 -4.07 -7.50 3.55
N LEU A 70 -4.96 -6.73 2.93
CA LEU A 70 -4.55 -5.56 2.14
C LEU A 70 -3.84 -4.52 3.01
N LEU A 71 -4.36 -4.29 4.21
CA LEU A 71 -3.76 -3.32 5.13
C LEU A 71 -2.40 -3.78 5.65
N LYS A 72 -2.23 -5.08 5.89
CA LYS A 72 -0.94 -5.63 6.27
C LYS A 72 0.10 -5.43 5.18
N MET A 73 -0.30 -5.63 3.93
CA MET A 73 0.57 -5.39 2.79
C MET A 73 0.98 -3.93 2.72
N GLN A 74 0.02 -3.01 2.94
CA GLN A 74 0.30 -1.59 2.92
C GLN A 74 1.31 -1.22 4.01
N MET A 75 1.14 -1.77 5.21
CA MET A 75 2.06 -1.50 6.31
C MET A 75 3.48 -1.95 5.96
N LYS A 76 3.63 -3.15 5.43
CA LYS A 76 4.94 -3.67 5.05
C LYS A 76 5.58 -2.80 3.96
N TYR A 77 4.78 -2.40 2.99
CA TYR A 77 5.25 -1.52 1.92
C TYR A 77 5.73 -0.18 2.49
N ASN A 78 4.94 0.41 3.38
CA ASN A 78 5.28 1.69 4.00
C ASN A 78 6.57 1.59 4.83
N MET A 79 6.71 0.51 5.60
CA MET A 79 7.91 0.30 6.41
C MET A 79 9.14 0.17 5.52
N HIS A 80 9.05 -0.58 4.46
CA HIS A 80 10.17 -0.76 3.53
C HIS A 80 10.57 0.57 2.91
N THR A 81 9.59 1.33 2.43
CA THR A 81 9.84 2.64 1.80
C THR A 81 10.49 3.61 2.79
N ALA A 82 9.97 3.66 4.03
CA ALA A 82 10.50 4.54 5.06
C ALA A 82 11.94 4.15 5.41
N MET A 83 12.24 2.86 5.46
CA MET A 83 13.58 2.40 5.79
C MET A 83 14.62 2.70 4.71
N GLU A 84 14.17 3.04 3.51
CA GLU A 84 15.08 3.45 2.44
C GLU A 84 15.35 4.95 2.43
N ASP A 85 14.66 5.71 3.28
CA ASP A 85 14.82 7.17 3.34
C ASP A 85 16.01 7.53 4.23
N ASN A 86 17.10 7.99 3.62
CA ASN A 86 18.33 8.33 4.35
C ASN A 86 18.11 9.50 5.33
N SER A 87 17.27 10.45 4.95
CA SER A 87 16.95 11.59 5.83
C SER A 87 16.25 11.11 7.09
N LEU A 88 15.32 10.16 6.95
CA LEU A 88 14.66 9.58 8.11
C LEU A 88 15.64 8.78 8.95
N HIS A 89 16.54 8.02 8.35
CA HIS A 89 17.56 7.26 9.06
C HIS A 89 18.38 8.15 9.97
N GLU A 90 18.83 9.30 9.46
CA GLU A 90 19.62 10.24 10.24
C GLU A 90 18.80 10.81 11.40
N LYS A 91 17.55 11.12 11.14
CA LYS A 91 16.65 11.63 12.17
C LYS A 91 16.46 10.61 13.29
N LEU A 92 16.22 9.35 12.92
CA LEU A 92 16.03 8.28 13.91
C LEU A 92 17.29 8.05 14.75
N LYS A 93 18.44 8.09 14.10
CA LYS A 93 19.72 7.97 14.78
C LYS A 93 19.89 9.07 15.83
N ASN A 94 19.53 10.30 15.45
CA ASN A 94 19.62 11.44 16.36
C ASN A 94 18.63 11.30 17.52
N ILE A 95 17.42 10.82 17.25
CA ILE A 95 16.43 10.59 18.29
C ILE A 95 16.93 9.55 19.30
N ARG A 96 17.52 8.45 18.82
CA ARG A 96 18.06 7.42 19.72
C ARG A 96 19.16 7.99 20.63
N ARG A 97 20.01 8.86 20.09
CA ARG A 97 21.08 9.48 20.87
C ARG A 97 20.51 10.37 21.98
N ILE A 98 19.48 11.16 21.64
CA ILE A 98 18.82 12.02 22.61
C ILE A 98 18.08 11.21 23.66
N ALA A 99 17.39 10.16 23.23
CA ALA A 99 16.57 9.33 24.10
C ALA A 99 17.41 8.52 25.09
N ALA A 100 18.70 8.36 24.84
CA ALA A 100 19.57 7.60 25.73
C ALA A 100 19.66 8.20 27.13
N VAL A 101 19.25 9.47 27.31
CA VAL A 101 19.27 10.15 28.60
C VAL A 101 17.89 10.25 29.26
N PHE A 102 16.88 9.66 28.67
CA PHE A 102 15.53 9.66 29.24
C PHE A 102 15.39 8.72 30.42
#